data_51faa7fc62a2cd1659d0fd0c45c7a082
#
_entry.id   51faa7fc62a2cd1659d0fd0c45c7a082
#
_cell.length_a   1.000
_cell.length_b   1.000
_cell.length_c   1.000
_cell.angle_alpha   90.00
_cell.angle_beta   90.00
_cell.angle_gamma   90.00
#
_symmetry.space_group_name_H-M   'P 1'
#
loop_
_entity.id
_entity.type
_entity.pdbx_description
1 polymer ?
#
loop_
_entity_poly.entity_id
_entity_poly.type
_entity_poly.pdbx_seq_one_letter_code
_entity_poly.pdbx_strand_id
1 'polypeptide(L)'
;MKNTRIAQRAAIAATFGFAALALFQLLLAAGAPFGAAAWGGTHEGRLPTSLRVGSALAVVLHGIAASLILVRAGFPVRFMPRPVARVGSWVLVALLTLGALANFASPSPWERFLLGPLTLLLAGSCLVVARGPESPARSR
;
A
#
# COMPACT_ATOMS: atom_id res chain seq x y z
N MET A 1 0.36 11.22 23.88
CA MET A 1 1.77 10.98 23.48
C MET A 1 2.05 9.54 23.04
N LYS A 2 1.68 8.52 23.81
CA LYS A 2 1.95 7.10 23.47
C LYS A 2 1.27 6.67 22.15
N ASN A 3 0.01 7.01 21.96
CA ASN A 3 -0.76 6.65 20.75
C ASN A 3 -0.25 7.31 19.45
N THR A 4 0.30 8.53 19.55
CA THR A 4 0.91 9.22 18.39
C THR A 4 2.17 8.49 17.92
N ARG A 5 3.02 8.02 18.85
CA ARG A 5 4.22 7.26 18.51
C ARG A 5 3.89 5.90 17.86
N ILE A 6 2.82 5.25 18.32
CA ILE A 6 2.36 3.97 17.73
C ILE A 6 1.89 4.23 16.29
N ALA A 7 1.07 5.24 16.04
CA ALA A 7 0.60 5.61 14.71
C ALA A 7 1.77 5.97 13.78
N GLN A 8 2.78 6.71 14.27
CA GLN A 8 3.97 7.06 13.48
C GLN A 8 4.80 5.83 13.11
N ARG A 9 5.02 4.89 14.04
CA ARG A 9 5.73 3.64 13.76
C ARG A 9 4.97 2.77 12.76
N ALA A 10 3.66 2.67 12.91
CA ALA A 10 2.80 1.95 11.95
C ALA A 10 2.85 2.60 10.55
N ALA A 11 2.85 3.94 10.47
CA ALA A 11 2.97 4.65 9.21
C ALA A 11 4.32 4.42 8.52
N ILE A 12 5.42 4.41 9.27
CA ILE A 12 6.75 4.11 8.75
C ILE A 12 6.79 2.66 8.23
N ALA A 13 6.31 1.69 9.01
CA ALA A 13 6.26 0.29 8.59
C ALA A 13 5.40 0.11 7.33
N ALA A 14 4.22 0.74 7.27
CA ALA A 14 3.36 0.71 6.09
C ALA A 14 4.04 1.35 4.87
N THR A 15 4.78 2.45 5.05
CA THR A 15 5.52 3.10 3.96
C THR A 15 6.57 2.17 3.36
N PHE A 16 7.32 1.43 4.18
CA PHE A 16 8.25 0.40 3.70
C PHE A 16 7.54 -0.72 2.94
N GLY A 17 6.38 -1.17 3.43
CA GLY A 17 5.56 -2.16 2.73
C GLY A 17 5.06 -1.66 1.38
N PHE A 18 4.56 -0.43 1.30
CA PHE A 18 4.17 0.19 0.03
C PHE A 18 5.35 0.37 -0.92
N ALA A 19 6.54 0.74 -0.41
CA ALA A 19 7.75 0.85 -1.22
C ALA A 19 8.17 -0.51 -1.79
N ALA A 20 8.09 -1.58 -1.01
CA ALA A 20 8.38 -2.94 -1.48
C ALA A 20 7.39 -3.38 -2.57
N LEU A 21 6.09 -3.13 -2.38
CA LEU A 21 5.07 -3.41 -3.40
C LEU A 21 5.28 -2.54 -4.66
N ALA A 22 5.61 -1.26 -4.51
CA ALA A 22 5.91 -0.37 -5.62
C ALA A 22 7.12 -0.86 -6.42
N LEU A 23 8.17 -1.31 -5.74
CA LEU A 23 9.36 -1.90 -6.40
C LEU A 23 8.98 -3.16 -7.17
N PHE A 24 8.20 -4.06 -6.57
CA PHE A 24 7.70 -5.25 -7.25
C PHE A 24 6.88 -4.90 -8.50
N GLN A 25 5.95 -3.96 -8.39
CA GLN A 25 5.16 -3.48 -9.51
C GLN A 25 6.01 -2.79 -10.59
N LEU A 26 7.06 -2.07 -10.20
CA LEU A 26 8.01 -1.46 -11.12
C LEU A 26 8.77 -2.52 -11.93
N LEU A 27 9.22 -3.60 -11.29
CA LEU A 27 9.86 -4.73 -11.96
C LEU A 27 8.91 -5.39 -12.96
N LEU A 28 7.65 -5.62 -12.59
CA LEU A 28 6.62 -6.14 -13.51
C LEU A 28 6.39 -5.20 -14.70
N ALA A 29 6.26 -3.90 -14.45
CA ALA A 29 6.10 -2.88 -15.50
C ALA A 29 7.29 -2.83 -16.45
N ALA A 30 8.51 -2.99 -15.92
CA ALA A 30 9.73 -3.08 -16.72
C ALA A 30 9.85 -4.38 -17.52
N GLY A 31 9.02 -5.39 -17.23
CA GLY A 31 8.98 -6.66 -17.95
C GLY A 31 9.78 -7.78 -17.34
N ALA A 32 10.06 -7.70 -16.02
CA ALA A 32 10.65 -8.81 -15.28
C ALA A 32 9.75 -10.07 -15.35
N PRO A 33 10.33 -11.28 -15.36
CA PRO A 33 9.60 -12.52 -15.59
C PRO A 33 8.91 -13.07 -14.33
N PHE A 34 8.17 -12.21 -13.62
CA PHE A 34 7.48 -12.55 -12.36
C PHE A 34 5.95 -12.62 -12.50
N GLY A 35 5.44 -12.82 -13.72
CA GLY A 35 4.00 -12.84 -13.99
C GLY A 35 3.22 -13.89 -13.18
N ALA A 36 3.84 -15.03 -12.87
CA ALA A 36 3.23 -16.05 -12.01
C ALA A 36 2.96 -15.57 -10.55
N ALA A 37 3.62 -14.51 -10.13
CA ALA A 37 3.48 -13.94 -8.78
C ALA A 37 2.49 -12.76 -8.70
N ALA A 38 1.80 -12.42 -9.80
CA ALA A 38 0.91 -11.27 -9.87
C ALA A 38 -0.27 -11.53 -10.82
N TRP A 39 -1.31 -10.70 -10.70
CA TRP A 39 -2.46 -10.71 -11.61
C TRP A 39 -3.14 -12.08 -11.72
N GLY A 40 -3.26 -12.78 -10.59
CA GLY A 40 -3.87 -14.09 -10.51
C GLY A 40 -2.94 -15.24 -10.94
N GLY A 41 -1.67 -14.95 -11.23
CA GLY A 41 -0.68 -15.97 -11.63
C GLY A 41 -0.95 -16.66 -12.96
N THR A 42 -1.81 -16.09 -13.81
CA THR A 42 -2.23 -16.69 -15.08
C THR A 42 -1.18 -16.57 -16.21
N HIS A 43 -0.13 -15.80 -15.98
CA HIS A 43 0.93 -15.56 -16.96
C HIS A 43 2.27 -15.98 -16.38
N GLU A 44 2.84 -17.03 -16.94
CA GLU A 44 4.22 -17.41 -16.64
C GLU A 44 5.20 -16.46 -17.36
N GLY A 45 6.26 -16.04 -16.66
CA GLY A 45 7.28 -15.16 -17.22
C GLY A 45 6.82 -13.70 -17.33
N ARG A 46 7.05 -13.08 -18.49
CA ARG A 46 6.78 -11.65 -18.71
C ARG A 46 5.30 -11.37 -18.92
N LEU A 47 4.78 -10.37 -18.21
CA LEU A 47 3.40 -9.94 -18.36
C LEU A 47 3.10 -9.32 -19.74
N PRO A 48 1.89 -9.48 -20.28
CA PRO A 48 1.40 -8.71 -21.44
C PRO A 48 1.46 -7.21 -21.20
N THR A 49 1.54 -6.42 -22.28
CA THR A 49 1.69 -4.96 -22.19
C THR A 49 0.59 -4.29 -21.37
N SER A 50 -0.66 -4.73 -21.50
CA SER A 50 -1.80 -4.19 -20.73
C SER A 50 -1.60 -4.34 -19.22
N LEU A 51 -1.16 -5.50 -18.75
CA LEU A 51 -0.90 -5.75 -17.32
C LEU A 51 0.35 -5.02 -16.84
N ARG A 52 1.35 -4.82 -17.69
CA ARG A 52 2.52 -4.01 -17.39
C ARG A 52 2.16 -2.54 -17.18
N VAL A 53 1.24 -1.99 -17.99
CA VAL A 53 0.69 -0.65 -17.79
C VAL A 53 -0.08 -0.59 -16.48
N GLY A 54 -0.89 -1.59 -16.17
CA GLY A 54 -1.56 -1.71 -14.87
C GLY A 54 -0.57 -1.70 -13.70
N SER A 55 0.55 -2.42 -13.83
CA SER A 55 1.62 -2.43 -12.83
C SER A 55 2.30 -1.05 -12.70
N ALA A 56 2.51 -0.32 -13.80
CA ALA A 56 3.04 1.04 -13.76
C ALA A 56 2.09 2.01 -13.01
N LEU A 57 0.78 1.89 -13.25
CA LEU A 57 -0.22 2.65 -12.49
C LEU A 57 -0.21 2.28 -10.99
N ALA A 58 -0.04 1.00 -10.69
CA ALA A 58 0.06 0.52 -9.30
C ALA A 58 1.26 1.13 -8.55
N VAL A 59 2.39 1.38 -9.21
CA VAL A 59 3.53 2.11 -8.62
C VAL A 59 3.10 3.48 -8.11
N VAL A 60 2.38 4.25 -8.96
CA VAL A 60 1.87 5.58 -8.59
C VAL A 60 0.89 5.49 -7.42
N LEU A 61 -0.03 4.52 -7.46
CA LEU A 61 -1.01 4.31 -6.38
C LEU A 61 -0.36 3.97 -5.04
N HIS A 62 0.70 3.15 -5.04
CA HIS A 62 1.47 2.86 -3.82
C HIS A 62 2.19 4.11 -3.27
N GLY A 63 2.71 4.97 -4.15
CA GLY A 63 3.30 6.26 -3.74
C GLY A 63 2.26 7.20 -3.11
N ILE A 64 1.06 7.28 -3.69
CA ILE A 64 -0.06 8.04 -3.12
C ILE A 64 -0.47 7.44 -1.76
N ALA A 65 -0.61 6.12 -1.65
CA ALA A 65 -0.96 5.42 -0.42
C ALA A 65 0.05 5.71 0.72
N ALA A 66 1.34 5.62 0.44
CA ALA A 66 2.40 5.97 1.39
C ALA A 66 2.28 7.44 1.84
N SER A 67 2.02 8.36 0.91
CA SER A 67 1.86 9.79 1.20
C SER A 67 0.65 10.06 2.10
N LEU A 68 -0.49 9.42 1.83
CA LEU A 68 -1.71 9.52 2.65
C LEU A 68 -1.45 9.10 4.10
N ILE A 69 -0.80 7.95 4.29
CA ILE A 69 -0.52 7.39 5.61
C ILE A 69 0.50 8.24 6.37
N LEU A 70 1.54 8.74 5.72
CA LEU A 70 2.52 9.62 6.34
C LEU A 70 1.87 10.92 6.84
N VAL A 71 1.08 11.59 5.99
CA VAL A 71 0.38 12.83 6.38
C VAL A 71 -0.61 12.59 7.51
N ARG A 72 -1.36 11.47 7.46
CA ARG A 72 -2.31 11.10 8.52
C ARG A 72 -1.61 10.87 9.86
N ALA A 73 -0.38 10.33 9.85
CA ALA A 73 0.45 10.14 11.05
C ALA A 73 1.19 11.41 11.51
N GLY A 74 1.05 12.53 10.80
CA GLY A 74 1.62 13.83 11.17
C GLY A 74 2.95 14.17 10.50
N PHE A 75 3.43 13.37 9.54
CA PHE A 75 4.61 13.71 8.75
C PHE A 75 4.27 14.72 7.65
N PRO A 76 5.14 15.70 7.36
CA PRO A 76 4.89 16.69 6.32
C PRO A 76 5.12 16.08 4.91
N VAL A 77 4.09 16.15 4.06
CA VAL A 77 4.20 15.86 2.62
C VAL A 77 3.54 17.02 1.88
N ARG A 78 4.33 17.78 1.11
CA ARG A 78 3.93 19.10 0.56
C ARG A 78 2.67 19.08 -0.30
N PHE A 79 2.47 18.03 -1.08
CA PHE A 79 1.38 17.93 -2.06
C PHE A 79 0.13 17.22 -1.54
N MET A 80 0.14 16.72 -0.28
CA MET A 80 -0.97 15.94 0.26
C MET A 80 -1.72 16.70 1.35
N PRO A 81 -2.96 17.17 1.09
CA PRO A 81 -3.78 17.85 2.08
C PRO A 81 -4.23 16.91 3.22
N ARG A 82 -4.24 17.42 4.45
CA ARG A 82 -4.66 16.63 5.64
C ARG A 82 -6.10 16.08 5.53
N PRO A 83 -7.11 16.83 5.06
CA PRO A 83 -8.46 16.28 4.92
C PRO A 83 -8.51 15.09 3.97
N VAL A 84 -7.74 15.15 2.85
CA VAL A 84 -7.61 14.04 1.90
C VAL A 84 -6.94 12.84 2.57
N ALA A 85 -5.88 13.05 3.35
CA ALA A 85 -5.20 11.98 4.06
C ALA A 85 -6.10 11.32 5.11
N ARG A 86 -6.99 12.09 5.77
CA ARG A 86 -7.95 11.56 6.75
C ARG A 86 -8.95 10.59 6.10
N VAL A 87 -9.59 11.00 5.03
CA VAL A 87 -10.56 10.16 4.30
C VAL A 87 -9.82 9.02 3.60
N GLY A 88 -8.72 9.35 2.89
CA GLY A 88 -7.93 8.39 2.13
C GLY A 88 -7.36 7.25 2.97
N SER A 89 -7.00 7.50 4.24
CA SER A 89 -6.53 6.43 5.13
C SER A 89 -7.59 5.36 5.40
N TRP A 90 -8.87 5.74 5.52
CA TRP A 90 -9.97 4.79 5.67
C TRP A 90 -10.29 4.05 4.37
N VAL A 91 -10.22 4.76 3.23
CA VAL A 91 -10.34 4.13 1.90
C VAL A 91 -9.24 3.10 1.70
N LEU A 92 -8.00 3.41 2.08
CA LEU A 92 -6.88 2.45 2.03
C LEU A 92 -7.13 1.22 2.89
N VAL A 93 -7.65 1.37 4.11
CA VAL A 93 -8.01 0.23 4.97
C VAL A 93 -9.01 -0.70 4.26
N ALA A 94 -10.05 -0.13 3.66
CA ALA A 94 -11.04 -0.91 2.93
C ALA A 94 -10.43 -1.61 1.69
N LEU A 95 -9.70 -0.87 0.86
CA LEU A 95 -9.08 -1.41 -0.36
C LEU A 95 -8.04 -2.49 -0.05
N LEU A 96 -7.18 -2.28 0.96
CA LEU A 96 -6.18 -3.27 1.36
C LEU A 96 -6.81 -4.52 1.98
N THR A 97 -7.91 -4.37 2.73
CA THR A 97 -8.66 -5.53 3.25
C THR A 97 -9.24 -6.35 2.11
N LEU A 98 -9.90 -5.71 1.14
CA LEU A 98 -10.42 -6.38 -0.05
C LEU A 98 -9.29 -7.00 -0.89
N GLY A 99 -8.17 -6.29 -1.05
CA GLY A 99 -6.98 -6.80 -1.73
C GLY A 99 -6.37 -8.02 -1.03
N ALA A 100 -6.31 -8.02 0.30
CA ALA A 100 -5.86 -9.19 1.06
C ALA A 100 -6.78 -10.39 0.85
N LEU A 101 -8.10 -10.20 0.89
CA LEU A 101 -9.07 -11.26 0.61
C LEU A 101 -8.92 -11.81 -0.81
N ALA A 102 -8.74 -10.93 -1.80
CA ALA A 102 -8.51 -11.32 -3.19
C ALA A 102 -7.22 -12.13 -3.33
N ASN A 103 -6.12 -11.69 -2.70
CA ASN A 103 -4.86 -12.42 -2.70
C ASN A 103 -4.99 -13.80 -2.05
N PHE A 104 -5.69 -13.92 -0.91
CA PHE A 104 -5.93 -15.23 -0.27
C PHE A 104 -6.79 -16.16 -1.12
N ALA A 105 -7.72 -15.61 -1.92
CA ALA A 105 -8.56 -16.37 -2.83
C ALA A 105 -7.87 -16.68 -4.18
N SER A 106 -6.70 -16.09 -4.44
CA SER A 106 -5.98 -16.27 -5.72
C SER A 106 -5.51 -17.71 -5.91
N PRO A 107 -5.52 -18.23 -7.15
CA PRO A 107 -4.88 -19.50 -7.49
C PRO A 107 -3.35 -19.43 -7.40
N SER A 108 -2.74 -18.24 -7.50
CA SER A 108 -1.30 -18.05 -7.37
C SER A 108 -0.80 -18.32 -5.93
N PRO A 109 0.12 -19.27 -5.72
CA PRO A 109 0.71 -19.49 -4.40
C PRO A 109 1.44 -18.24 -3.86
N TRP A 110 2.05 -17.45 -4.72
CA TRP A 110 2.76 -16.22 -4.36
C TRP A 110 1.79 -15.15 -3.85
N GLU A 111 0.65 -14.96 -4.52
CA GLU A 111 -0.38 -14.04 -4.05
C GLU A 111 -0.98 -14.54 -2.74
N ARG A 112 -1.32 -15.82 -2.63
CA ARG A 112 -1.96 -16.40 -1.45
C ARG A 112 -1.07 -16.36 -0.22
N PHE A 113 0.19 -16.80 -0.33
CA PHE A 113 1.07 -17.03 0.83
C PHE A 113 2.06 -15.91 1.10
N LEU A 114 2.31 -15.01 0.14
CA LEU A 114 3.21 -13.87 0.32
C LEU A 114 2.45 -12.55 0.29
N LEU A 115 1.73 -12.26 -0.81
CA LEU A 115 1.07 -10.97 -0.96
C LEU A 115 -0.17 -10.83 -0.08
N GLY A 116 -0.93 -11.89 0.15
CA GLY A 116 -2.09 -11.89 1.05
C GLY A 116 -1.72 -11.47 2.47
N PRO A 117 -0.79 -12.17 3.16
CA PRO A 117 -0.31 -11.77 4.48
C PRO A 117 0.29 -10.36 4.51
N LEU A 118 1.11 -9.99 3.52
CA LEU A 118 1.70 -8.66 3.44
C LEU A 118 0.61 -7.57 3.31
N THR A 119 -0.37 -7.77 2.45
CA THR A 119 -1.47 -6.81 2.25
C THR A 119 -2.34 -6.70 3.50
N LEU A 120 -2.55 -7.82 4.22
CA LEU A 120 -3.27 -7.82 5.49
C LEU A 120 -2.52 -7.03 6.58
N LEU A 121 -1.21 -7.21 6.69
CA LEU A 121 -0.36 -6.43 7.59
C LEU A 121 -0.39 -4.94 7.26
N LEU A 122 -0.39 -4.58 5.97
CA LEU A 122 -0.56 -3.21 5.52
C LEU A 122 -1.93 -2.65 5.90
N ALA A 123 -3.01 -3.42 5.71
CA ALA A 123 -4.35 -3.02 6.14
C ALA A 123 -4.40 -2.74 7.66
N GLY A 124 -3.83 -3.62 8.47
CA GLY A 124 -3.72 -3.44 9.92
C GLY A 124 -2.91 -2.21 10.31
N SER A 125 -1.77 -1.99 9.66
CA SER A 125 -0.93 -0.80 9.89
C SER A 125 -1.68 0.50 9.51
N CYS A 126 -2.37 0.50 8.37
CA CYS A 126 -3.20 1.63 7.95
C CYS A 126 -4.37 1.87 8.91
N LEU A 127 -4.99 0.82 9.45
CA LEU A 127 -6.06 0.91 10.46
C LEU A 127 -5.56 1.57 11.76
N VAL A 128 -4.37 1.19 12.23
CA VAL A 128 -3.73 1.82 13.40
C VAL A 128 -3.52 3.30 13.15
N VAL A 129 -3.05 3.69 11.96
CA VAL A 129 -2.84 5.10 11.59
C VAL A 129 -4.18 5.84 11.46
N ALA A 130 -5.18 5.24 10.81
CA ALA A 130 -6.49 5.86 10.61
C ALA A 130 -7.21 6.14 11.93
N ARG A 131 -7.07 5.26 12.92
CA ARG A 131 -7.61 5.40 14.29
C ARG A 131 -6.74 6.28 15.20
N GLY A 132 -5.52 6.59 14.80
CA GLY A 132 -4.60 7.40 15.59
C GLY A 132 -5.12 8.83 15.81
N PRO A 133 -4.65 9.51 16.87
CA PRO A 133 -5.00 10.90 17.12
C PRO A 133 -4.52 11.79 15.97
N GLU A 134 -5.31 12.81 15.64
CA GLU A 134 -4.86 13.83 14.71
C GLU A 134 -3.70 14.62 15.34
N SER A 135 -2.53 14.59 14.70
CA SER A 135 -1.44 15.47 15.13
C SER A 135 -1.85 16.92 14.94
N PRO A 136 -1.78 17.73 16.01
CA PRO A 136 -2.11 19.16 15.90
C PRO A 136 -1.25 19.78 14.81
N ALA A 137 -1.85 20.72 14.04
CA ALA A 137 -1.09 21.53 13.11
C ALA A 137 -0.01 22.26 13.90
N ARG A 138 1.27 22.04 13.58
CA ARG A 138 2.32 22.94 14.08
C ARG A 138 1.98 24.31 13.52
N SER A 139 1.45 25.17 14.37
CA SER A 139 1.38 26.61 14.09
C SER A 139 2.82 27.08 13.82
N ARG A 140 3.06 27.55 12.62
CA ARG A 140 4.24 28.34 12.31
C ARG A 140 4.03 29.76 12.80
#